data_9cfbd8fe670720cada0fe65a2135f3e7
#
_entry.id   9cfbd8fe670720cada0fe65a2135f3e7
#
_cell.length_a   1.000
_cell.length_b   1.000
_cell.length_c   1.000
_cell.angle_alpha   90.00
_cell.angle_beta   90.00
_cell.angle_gamma   90.00
#
_symmetry.space_group_name_H-M   'P 1'
#
loop_
_entity.id
_entity.type
_entity.pdbx_description
1 polymer ?
#
loop_
_entity_poly.entity_id
_entity_poly.type
_entity_poly.pdbx_seq_one_letter_code
_entity_poly.pdbx_strand_id
1 'polypeptide(L)'
;MTYVFPPIFRGTATAIAVSLCAYAPFANAGGVSAGTLIENTASASYDNGSETITVPSNTVSVKVDELLDVTLTSLDPGPISTAPGSEVLTFEVTNTGNGPEAFTLTANPAVAGNDFDTTVDGVAIDTNGNGTY
;
A
#
# COMPACT_ATOMS: atom_id res chain seq x y z
N MET A 1 -16.74 -11.50 71.96
CA MET A 1 -15.69 -11.54 70.91
C MET A 1 -16.28 -10.90 69.65
N THR A 2 -16.03 -9.59 69.43
CA THR A 2 -16.69 -8.78 68.42
C THR A 2 -15.75 -8.68 67.25
N TYR A 3 -16.11 -9.22 66.11
CA TYR A 3 -15.35 -9.08 64.87
C TYR A 3 -15.79 -7.79 64.15
N VAL A 4 -14.85 -6.87 64.00
CA VAL A 4 -15.03 -5.66 63.18
C VAL A 4 -14.49 -5.98 61.82
N PHE A 5 -15.37 -6.00 60.78
CA PHE A 5 -14.95 -6.08 59.40
C PHE A 5 -14.54 -4.70 58.88
N PRO A 6 -13.40 -4.56 58.22
CA PRO A 6 -13.04 -3.29 57.57
C PRO A 6 -13.95 -3.00 56.39
N PRO A 7 -14.17 -1.71 56.04
CA PRO A 7 -15.03 -1.34 54.93
C PRO A 7 -14.43 -1.80 53.62
N ILE A 8 -15.29 -2.41 52.80
CA ILE A 8 -14.97 -2.79 51.42
C ILE A 8 -14.80 -1.50 50.64
N PHE A 9 -13.59 -1.19 50.21
CA PHE A 9 -13.31 -0.14 49.23
C PHE A 9 -13.96 -0.53 47.90
N ARG A 10 -15.06 0.12 47.57
CA ARG A 10 -15.63 0.10 46.20
C ARG A 10 -14.82 1.08 45.38
N GLY A 11 -13.77 0.59 44.74
CA GLY A 11 -13.08 1.32 43.69
C GLY A 11 -14.01 1.48 42.49
N THR A 12 -14.44 2.71 42.24
CA THR A 12 -15.07 3.08 40.96
C THR A 12 -13.98 3.07 39.92
N ALA A 13 -13.96 2.03 39.07
CA ALA A 13 -13.15 2.01 37.87
C ALA A 13 -13.73 3.03 36.88
N THR A 14 -13.15 4.21 36.85
CA THR A 14 -13.46 5.19 35.78
C THR A 14 -12.72 4.73 34.52
N ALA A 15 -13.44 4.11 33.61
CA ALA A 15 -12.92 3.83 32.27
C ALA A 15 -12.77 5.17 31.55
N ILE A 16 -11.56 5.68 31.45
CA ILE A 16 -11.22 6.80 30.57
C ILE A 16 -11.12 6.21 29.17
N ALA A 17 -12.17 6.38 28.38
CA ALA A 17 -12.10 6.17 26.94
C ALA A 17 -11.20 7.27 26.36
N VAL A 18 -9.94 6.95 26.12
CA VAL A 18 -9.04 7.81 25.33
C VAL A 18 -9.53 7.73 23.89
N SER A 19 -10.33 8.70 23.47
CA SER A 19 -10.63 8.95 22.06
C SER A 19 -9.33 9.42 21.41
N LEU A 20 -8.61 8.49 20.80
CA LEU A 20 -7.50 8.79 19.92
C LEU A 20 -8.12 9.36 18.63
N CYS A 21 -8.36 10.68 18.60
CA CYS A 21 -8.55 11.38 17.34
C CYS A 21 -7.24 11.25 16.57
N ALA A 22 -7.16 10.21 15.75
CA ALA A 22 -6.14 10.11 14.74
C ALA A 22 -6.27 11.34 13.83
N TYR A 23 -5.39 12.30 13.98
CA TYR A 23 -5.04 13.17 12.87
C TYR A 23 -4.42 12.23 11.83
N ALA A 24 -5.26 11.68 10.96
CA ALA A 24 -4.78 11.06 9.74
C ALA A 24 -4.32 12.21 8.84
N PRO A 25 -3.03 12.47 8.65
CA PRO A 25 -2.60 13.21 7.49
C PRO A 25 -3.18 12.47 6.29
N PHE A 26 -3.69 13.20 5.32
CA PHE A 26 -4.27 12.64 4.11
C PHE A 26 -3.40 11.46 3.66
N ALA A 27 -3.92 10.24 3.83
CA ALA A 27 -3.27 9.07 3.31
C ALA A 27 -3.29 9.22 1.79
N ASN A 28 -2.15 9.57 1.22
CA ASN A 28 -1.96 9.36 -0.20
C ASN A 28 -2.26 7.88 -0.47
N ALA A 29 -3.12 7.61 -1.46
CA ALA A 29 -3.53 6.27 -1.84
C ALA A 29 -2.38 5.40 -2.41
N GLY A 30 -1.17 5.89 -2.35
CA GLY A 30 0.05 5.16 -2.68
C GLY A 30 0.56 4.26 -1.56
N GLY A 31 -0.30 3.68 -0.76
CA GLY A 31 0.04 2.64 0.22
C GLY A 31 1.31 2.87 1.06
N VAL A 32 1.54 2.01 2.02
CA VAL A 32 2.81 1.96 2.76
C VAL A 32 3.78 1.08 1.98
N SER A 33 5.02 1.54 1.81
CA SER A 33 6.04 0.79 1.07
C SER A 33 6.29 -0.60 1.66
N ALA A 34 6.49 -1.57 0.79
CA ALA A 34 6.86 -2.93 1.16
C ALA A 34 8.10 -2.92 2.07
N GLY A 35 8.12 -3.81 3.06
CA GLY A 35 9.20 -3.92 4.02
C GLY A 35 9.16 -2.93 5.19
N THR A 36 8.26 -1.93 5.19
CA THR A 36 8.08 -1.00 6.30
C THR A 36 7.66 -1.75 7.57
N LEU A 37 8.31 -1.43 8.70
CA LEU A 37 7.92 -1.93 10.00
C LEU A 37 6.96 -0.94 10.67
N ILE A 38 5.81 -1.45 11.09
CA ILE A 38 4.82 -0.72 11.89
C ILE A 38 4.92 -1.24 13.32
N GLU A 39 5.32 -0.37 14.24
CA GLU A 39 5.51 -0.71 15.63
C GLU A 39 4.39 -0.14 16.49
N ASN A 40 3.86 -0.97 17.38
CA ASN A 40 2.79 -0.62 18.29
C ASN A 40 3.17 -0.98 19.73
N THR A 41 2.91 -0.04 20.63
CA THR A 41 2.99 -0.23 22.07
C THR A 41 1.69 0.25 22.72
N ALA A 42 1.25 -0.43 23.76
CA ALA A 42 0.16 0.03 24.60
C ALA A 42 0.71 0.49 25.95
N SER A 43 -0.04 1.30 26.66
CA SER A 43 0.27 1.64 28.06
C SER A 43 -0.98 1.59 28.92
N ALA A 44 -0.81 1.21 30.18
CA ALA A 44 -1.84 1.27 31.18
C ALA A 44 -1.38 2.19 32.31
N SER A 45 -2.26 3.05 32.79
CA SER A 45 -1.97 3.93 33.92
C SER A 45 -2.94 3.64 35.08
N TYR A 46 -2.42 3.69 36.28
CA TYR A 46 -3.23 3.59 37.51
C TYR A 46 -2.73 4.59 38.54
N ASP A 47 -3.63 5.02 39.41
CA ASP A 47 -3.32 5.88 40.55
C ASP A 47 -3.13 5.03 41.80
N ASN A 48 -2.00 5.20 42.51
CA ASN A 48 -1.71 4.50 43.77
C ASN A 48 -2.10 5.33 45.02
N GLY A 49 -2.79 6.46 44.81
CA GLY A 49 -3.19 7.38 45.87
C GLY A 49 -2.17 8.49 46.13
N SER A 50 -0.97 8.44 45.57
CA SER A 50 0.10 9.43 45.69
C SER A 50 0.60 9.93 44.34
N GLU A 51 0.60 9.05 43.34
CA GLU A 51 1.08 9.33 41.99
C GLU A 51 0.39 8.44 40.97
N THR A 52 0.38 8.89 39.71
CA THR A 52 -0.07 8.08 38.56
C THR A 52 1.10 7.28 38.03
N ILE A 53 0.98 5.97 38.05
CA ILE A 53 1.98 5.05 37.51
C ILE A 53 1.55 4.60 36.09
N THR A 54 2.44 4.73 35.13
CA THR A 54 2.21 4.27 33.75
C THR A 54 3.14 3.10 33.43
N VAL A 55 2.56 2.00 32.97
CA VAL A 55 3.27 0.78 32.60
C VAL A 55 3.08 0.56 31.09
N PRO A 56 4.16 0.60 30.28
CA PRO A 56 4.08 0.27 28.88
C PRO A 56 4.03 -1.25 28.66
N SER A 57 3.46 -1.66 27.53
CA SER A 57 3.57 -3.03 27.04
C SER A 57 4.93 -3.25 26.34
N ASN A 58 5.19 -4.50 25.93
CA ASN A 58 6.18 -4.77 24.91
C ASN A 58 5.76 -4.17 23.59
N THR A 59 6.73 -3.92 22.71
CA THR A 59 6.49 -3.50 21.32
C THR A 59 6.07 -4.70 20.48
N VAL A 60 5.06 -4.51 19.64
CA VAL A 60 4.64 -5.46 18.61
C VAL A 60 4.94 -4.83 17.26
N SER A 61 5.68 -5.54 16.41
CA SER A 61 6.06 -5.08 15.07
C SER A 61 5.31 -5.89 14.01
N VAL A 62 4.77 -5.19 13.02
CA VAL A 62 4.18 -5.78 11.81
C VAL A 62 4.96 -5.27 10.60
N LYS A 63 5.43 -6.17 9.76
CA LYS A 63 6.09 -5.81 8.51
C LYS A 63 5.06 -5.73 7.39
N VAL A 64 5.09 -4.63 6.63
CA VAL A 64 4.24 -4.47 5.45
C VAL A 64 4.72 -5.42 4.36
N ASP A 65 3.80 -6.22 3.85
CA ASP A 65 4.07 -7.16 2.76
C ASP A 65 4.11 -6.45 1.41
N GLU A 66 4.71 -7.09 0.43
CA GLU A 66 4.80 -6.57 -0.93
C GLU A 66 3.51 -6.84 -1.69
N LEU A 67 2.99 -5.80 -2.35
CA LEU A 67 1.90 -5.87 -3.30
C LEU A 67 2.49 -5.70 -4.70
N LEU A 68 2.43 -6.75 -5.50
CA LEU A 68 2.81 -6.71 -6.92
C LEU A 68 1.59 -6.33 -7.74
N ASP A 69 1.67 -5.21 -8.43
CA ASP A 69 0.60 -4.74 -9.31
C ASP A 69 1.15 -3.87 -10.43
N VAL A 70 0.57 -4.02 -11.63
CA VAL A 70 0.98 -3.30 -12.82
C VAL A 70 -0.21 -3.01 -13.72
N THR A 71 -0.24 -1.83 -14.29
CA THR A 71 -1.17 -1.48 -15.34
C THR A 71 -0.45 -1.25 -16.65
N LEU A 72 -1.07 -1.68 -17.75
CA LEU A 72 -0.61 -1.46 -19.12
C LEU A 72 -1.73 -0.77 -19.88
N THR A 73 -1.45 0.43 -20.40
CA THR A 73 -2.44 1.25 -21.11
C THR A 73 -1.90 1.65 -22.47
N SER A 74 -2.71 1.45 -23.53
CA SER A 74 -2.38 2.01 -24.84
C SER A 74 -2.53 3.52 -24.81
N LEU A 75 -1.55 4.23 -25.31
CA LEU A 75 -1.59 5.69 -25.49
C LEU A 75 -2.12 6.10 -26.86
N ASP A 76 -2.34 5.13 -27.75
CA ASP A 76 -2.89 5.40 -29.06
C ASP A 76 -4.39 5.72 -28.96
N PRO A 77 -4.88 6.79 -29.62
CA PRO A 77 -6.24 7.32 -29.44
C PRO A 77 -7.35 6.44 -30.05
N GLY A 78 -7.01 5.29 -30.60
CA GLY A 78 -7.97 4.37 -31.23
C GLY A 78 -7.33 3.49 -32.29
N PRO A 79 -8.13 2.88 -33.15
CA PRO A 79 -7.59 2.07 -34.25
C PRO A 79 -6.65 2.88 -35.13
N ILE A 80 -5.45 2.39 -35.35
CA ILE A 80 -4.48 3.00 -36.25
C ILE A 80 -4.76 2.48 -37.64
N SER A 81 -4.95 3.40 -38.58
CA SER A 81 -5.08 3.08 -39.99
C SER A 81 -3.72 3.32 -40.65
N THR A 82 -3.07 2.26 -41.07
CA THR A 82 -1.76 2.33 -41.69
C THR A 82 -1.80 1.90 -43.13
N ALA A 83 -0.94 2.52 -43.96
CA ALA A 83 -0.56 1.97 -45.25
C ALA A 83 0.41 0.79 -45.03
N PRO A 84 0.65 -0.09 -46.00
CA PRO A 84 1.67 -1.13 -45.86
C PRO A 84 3.01 -0.53 -45.43
N GLY A 85 3.54 -0.96 -44.28
CA GLY A 85 4.76 -0.45 -43.68
C GLY A 85 4.84 -0.77 -42.19
N SER A 86 5.80 -0.19 -41.51
CA SER A 86 5.97 -0.32 -40.06
C SER A 86 5.30 0.85 -39.35
N GLU A 87 4.60 0.56 -38.27
CA GLU A 87 3.97 1.54 -37.41
C GLU A 87 4.42 1.31 -35.98
N VAL A 88 4.38 2.36 -35.20
CA VAL A 88 4.75 2.31 -33.75
C VAL A 88 3.49 2.40 -32.91
N LEU A 89 3.32 1.42 -32.04
CA LEU A 89 2.27 1.41 -31.02
C LEU A 89 2.88 1.81 -29.68
N THR A 90 2.25 2.75 -29.00
CA THR A 90 2.75 3.29 -27.75
C THR A 90 1.92 2.81 -26.57
N PHE A 91 2.60 2.32 -25.56
CA PHE A 91 1.98 1.85 -24.33
C PHE A 91 2.65 2.46 -23.11
N GLU A 92 1.85 2.76 -22.11
CA GLU A 92 2.33 3.14 -20.79
C GLU A 92 2.28 1.95 -19.84
N VAL A 93 3.39 1.66 -19.18
CA VAL A 93 3.50 0.66 -18.12
C VAL A 93 3.66 1.37 -16.80
N THR A 94 2.72 1.20 -15.89
CA THR A 94 2.76 1.83 -14.56
C THR A 94 2.83 0.75 -13.50
N ASN A 95 3.86 0.81 -12.65
CA ASN A 95 3.89 0.04 -11.41
C ASN A 95 2.90 0.64 -10.41
N THR A 96 1.85 -0.09 -10.09
CA THR A 96 0.81 0.29 -9.12
C THR A 96 0.95 -0.46 -7.80
N GLY A 97 1.98 -1.28 -7.65
CA GLY A 97 2.36 -1.95 -6.41
C GLY A 97 2.95 -1.00 -5.36
N ASN A 98 3.31 -1.54 -4.23
CA ASN A 98 3.86 -0.77 -3.10
C ASN A 98 5.39 -0.87 -2.96
N GLY A 99 6.08 -1.38 -3.98
CA GLY A 99 7.53 -1.53 -4.02
C GLY A 99 8.10 -1.43 -5.43
N PRO A 100 9.42 -1.31 -5.58
CA PRO A 100 10.07 -1.35 -6.87
C PRO A 100 10.03 -2.76 -7.46
N GLU A 101 9.62 -2.88 -8.74
CA GLU A 101 9.43 -4.16 -9.39
C GLU A 101 10.01 -4.16 -10.81
N ALA A 102 10.42 -5.34 -11.28
CA ALA A 102 10.88 -5.55 -12.65
C ALA A 102 9.83 -6.31 -13.46
N PHE A 103 9.41 -5.75 -14.58
CA PHE A 103 8.43 -6.37 -15.46
C PHE A 103 9.07 -6.83 -16.75
N THR A 104 8.60 -7.97 -17.27
CA THR A 104 8.94 -8.43 -18.62
C THR A 104 7.83 -8.03 -19.58
N LEU A 105 8.17 -7.29 -20.62
CA LEU A 105 7.24 -6.90 -21.67
C LEU A 105 7.36 -7.85 -22.86
N THR A 106 6.22 -8.36 -23.32
CA THR A 106 6.14 -9.24 -24.49
C THR A 106 5.05 -8.73 -25.42
N ALA A 107 5.39 -8.48 -26.66
CA ALA A 107 4.40 -8.19 -27.70
C ALA A 107 3.91 -9.50 -28.32
N ASN A 108 2.60 -9.64 -28.46
CA ASN A 108 1.98 -10.76 -29.16
C ASN A 108 1.39 -10.28 -30.49
N PRO A 109 2.05 -10.57 -31.62
CA PRO A 109 1.56 -10.15 -32.95
C PRO A 109 0.40 -11.01 -33.48
N ALA A 110 0.25 -12.23 -32.93
CA ALA A 110 -0.72 -13.22 -33.42
C ALA A 110 -1.89 -13.37 -32.41
N VAL A 111 -2.72 -12.33 -32.30
CA VAL A 111 -3.91 -12.37 -31.47
C VAL A 111 -5.02 -13.11 -32.18
N ALA A 112 -5.61 -14.12 -31.53
CA ALA A 112 -6.69 -14.90 -32.10
C ALA A 112 -7.92 -14.03 -32.43
N GLY A 113 -8.53 -14.25 -33.60
CA GLY A 113 -9.75 -13.60 -34.03
C GLY A 113 -9.58 -12.34 -34.89
N ASN A 114 -8.37 -12.01 -35.27
CA ASN A 114 -8.09 -10.99 -36.32
C ASN A 114 -7.96 -11.64 -37.73
N ASP A 115 -8.05 -10.82 -38.75
CA ASP A 115 -8.02 -11.29 -40.13
C ASP A 115 -6.58 -11.56 -40.66
N PHE A 116 -5.57 -11.04 -39.99
CA PHE A 116 -4.16 -11.29 -40.36
C PHE A 116 -3.25 -11.03 -39.14
N ASP A 117 -2.09 -11.66 -39.11
CA ASP A 117 -1.06 -11.47 -38.15
C ASP A 117 -0.05 -10.42 -38.60
N THR A 118 0.41 -9.59 -37.70
CA THR A 118 1.51 -8.65 -37.89
C THR A 118 2.85 -9.28 -37.54
N THR A 119 3.95 -8.59 -37.80
CA THR A 119 5.26 -8.92 -37.24
C THR A 119 5.69 -7.84 -36.26
N VAL A 120 6.40 -8.23 -35.19
CA VAL A 120 7.00 -7.29 -34.27
C VAL A 120 8.47 -7.14 -34.59
N ASP A 121 8.86 -5.96 -35.08
CA ASP A 121 10.25 -5.65 -35.42
C ASP A 121 11.11 -5.40 -34.17
N GLY A 122 10.52 -4.90 -33.13
CA GLY A 122 11.21 -4.65 -31.86
C GLY A 122 10.29 -4.07 -30.77
N VAL A 123 10.79 -4.07 -29.54
CA VAL A 123 10.21 -3.37 -28.40
C VAL A 123 11.30 -2.45 -27.83
N ALA A 124 10.99 -1.17 -27.72
CA ALA A 124 11.89 -0.17 -27.15
C ALA A 124 11.23 0.49 -25.92
N ILE A 125 12.06 0.97 -25.01
CA ILE A 125 11.60 1.71 -23.83
C ILE A 125 11.99 3.18 -24.01
N ASP A 126 10.98 4.04 -24.02
CA ASP A 126 11.18 5.49 -23.97
C ASP A 126 11.38 5.91 -22.51
N THR A 127 12.64 6.06 -22.10
CA THR A 127 12.99 6.38 -20.70
C THR A 127 12.85 7.86 -20.36
N ASN A 128 12.72 8.73 -21.36
CA ASN A 128 12.67 10.17 -21.15
C ASN A 128 11.34 10.82 -21.60
N GLY A 129 10.42 10.02 -22.14
CA GLY A 129 9.09 10.45 -22.51
C GLY A 129 9.06 11.39 -23.74
N ASN A 130 10.07 11.33 -24.61
CA ASN A 130 10.13 12.20 -25.78
C ASN A 130 9.58 11.58 -27.09
N GLY A 131 9.14 10.33 -27.03
CA GLY A 131 8.64 9.59 -28.20
C GLY A 131 9.72 9.16 -29.18
N THR A 132 10.96 9.16 -28.76
CA THR A 132 12.12 8.73 -29.59
C THR A 132 12.82 7.55 -28.91
N TYR A 133 13.07 6.47 -29.62
CA TYR A 133 13.64 5.20 -29.12
C TYR A 133 14.71 4.67 -30.10
#